data_78f818f84463f3c709c34a71194d32ec
#
_entry.id   78f818f84463f3c709c34a71194d32ec
#
_cell.length_a   1.000
_cell.length_b   1.000
_cell.length_c   1.000
_cell.angle_alpha   90.00
_cell.angle_beta   90.00
_cell.angle_gamma   90.00
#
_symmetry.space_group_name_H-M   'P 1'
#
loop_
_entity.id
_entity.type
_entity.pdbx_description
1 polymer ?
#
loop_
_entity_poly.entity_id
_entity_poly.type
_entity_poly.pdbx_seq_one_letter_code
_entity_poly.pdbx_strand_id
1 'polypeptide(L)'
;MPADQLSRARKAAERAGFDDLIKPLVEPAYRLAFAMLRQRMPAEDAVQEATLKAWNKFASFRNERGGFRAWYLTIVANECRSLQRGRWWSVLRFDQVRPPQASDEAAMTASDLRQTIARLSRSDRLLLYLFYWLDFPLEEVAAVAGLSAGAARARLYRAVGRLRLEFDPSKEKSI
;
A
#
# COMPACT_ATOMS: atom_id res chain seq x y z
N MET A 1 -17.73 -30.33 -29.41
CA MET A 1 -16.90 -30.26 -28.18
C MET A 1 -17.84 -30.19 -26.98
N PRO A 2 -17.60 -30.97 -25.92
CA PRO A 2 -18.47 -30.94 -24.75
C PRO A 2 -18.38 -29.59 -24.04
N ALA A 3 -19.51 -29.08 -23.57
CA ALA A 3 -19.66 -27.79 -22.87
C ALA A 3 -18.68 -27.60 -21.70
N ASP A 4 -18.31 -28.71 -21.04
CA ASP A 4 -17.35 -28.73 -19.94
C ASP A 4 -15.92 -28.37 -20.37
N GLN A 5 -15.48 -28.78 -21.56
CA GLN A 5 -14.15 -28.41 -22.10
C GLN A 5 -14.07 -26.93 -22.44
N LEU A 6 -15.12 -26.34 -22.99
CA LEU A 6 -15.18 -24.90 -23.28
C LEU A 6 -15.17 -24.10 -21.99
N SER A 7 -15.87 -24.53 -20.94
CA SER A 7 -15.88 -23.89 -19.63
C SER A 7 -14.49 -23.91 -18.97
N ARG A 8 -13.80 -25.06 -19.03
CA ARG A 8 -12.43 -25.18 -18.49
C ARG A 8 -11.42 -24.32 -19.26
N ALA A 9 -11.50 -24.32 -20.58
CA ALA A 9 -10.64 -23.51 -21.44
C ALA A 9 -10.83 -22.01 -21.16
N ARG A 10 -12.08 -21.55 -20.99
CA ARG A 10 -12.38 -20.17 -20.64
C ARG A 10 -11.82 -19.79 -19.27
N LYS A 11 -12.01 -20.62 -18.24
CA LYS A 11 -11.43 -20.38 -16.91
C LYS A 11 -9.91 -20.37 -16.93
N ALA A 12 -9.28 -21.22 -17.71
CA ALA A 12 -7.82 -21.24 -17.87
C ALA A 12 -7.31 -19.94 -18.53
N ALA A 13 -7.99 -19.45 -19.56
CA ALA A 13 -7.64 -18.18 -20.22
C ALA A 13 -7.86 -16.98 -19.30
N GLU A 14 -8.95 -16.95 -18.54
CA GLU A 14 -9.21 -15.91 -17.53
C GLU A 14 -8.13 -15.90 -16.45
N ARG A 15 -7.68 -17.08 -16.00
CA ARG A 15 -6.60 -17.23 -15.02
C ARG A 15 -5.27 -16.74 -15.58
N ALA A 16 -4.91 -17.14 -16.79
CA ALA A 16 -3.67 -16.70 -17.43
C ALA A 16 -3.65 -15.17 -17.59
N GLY A 17 -4.75 -14.55 -18.03
CA GLY A 17 -4.87 -13.09 -18.13
C GLY A 17 -4.75 -12.39 -16.79
N PHE A 18 -5.31 -12.95 -15.71
CA PHE A 18 -5.14 -12.41 -14.36
C PHE A 18 -3.70 -12.55 -13.88
N ASP A 19 -3.08 -13.72 -14.07
CA ASP A 19 -1.71 -13.97 -13.64
C ASP A 19 -0.70 -13.03 -14.32
N ASP A 20 -0.89 -12.71 -15.59
CA ASP A 20 -0.05 -11.76 -16.32
C ASP A 20 -0.18 -10.32 -15.79
N LEU A 21 -1.38 -9.93 -15.36
CA LEU A 21 -1.63 -8.61 -14.78
C LEU A 21 -1.15 -8.50 -13.35
N ILE A 22 -1.25 -9.56 -12.56
CA ILE A 22 -0.93 -9.52 -11.13
C ILE A 22 0.56 -9.68 -10.83
N LYS A 23 1.28 -10.53 -11.58
CA LYS A 23 2.71 -10.81 -11.36
C LYS A 23 3.57 -9.55 -11.18
N PRO A 24 3.52 -8.55 -12.08
CA PRO A 24 4.34 -7.35 -11.93
C PRO A 24 3.90 -6.46 -10.74
N LEU A 25 2.72 -6.71 -10.16
CA LEU A 25 2.16 -5.93 -9.08
C LEU A 25 2.35 -6.53 -7.69
N VAL A 26 2.82 -7.78 -7.58
CA VAL A 26 3.01 -8.45 -6.28
C VAL A 26 3.99 -7.67 -5.39
N GLU A 27 5.15 -7.32 -5.93
CA GLU A 27 6.17 -6.58 -5.18
C GLU A 27 5.72 -5.14 -4.85
N PRO A 28 5.18 -4.34 -5.78
CA PRO A 28 4.56 -3.06 -5.47
C PRO A 28 3.46 -3.14 -4.40
N ALA A 29 2.60 -4.16 -4.47
CA ALA A 29 1.53 -4.38 -3.49
C ALA A 29 2.08 -4.71 -2.11
N TYR A 30 3.10 -5.58 -2.02
CA TYR A 30 3.76 -5.89 -0.77
C TYR A 30 4.42 -4.67 -0.13
N ARG A 31 5.16 -3.89 -0.91
CA ARG A 31 5.78 -2.65 -0.41
C ARG A 31 4.76 -1.63 0.06
N LEU A 32 3.64 -1.49 -0.65
CA LEU A 32 2.52 -0.65 -0.23
C LEU A 32 1.94 -1.12 1.10
N ALA A 33 1.65 -2.42 1.23
CA ALA A 33 1.13 -3.00 2.45
C ALA A 33 2.12 -2.84 3.61
N PHE A 34 3.41 -3.08 3.37
CA PHE A 34 4.46 -2.88 4.36
C PHE A 34 4.61 -1.40 4.76
N ALA A 35 4.54 -0.46 3.81
CA ALA A 35 4.53 0.97 4.13
C ALA A 35 3.36 1.36 5.05
N MET A 36 2.20 0.72 4.88
CA MET A 36 1.02 0.97 5.70
C MET A 36 1.08 0.26 7.06
N LEU A 37 1.46 -1.02 7.11
CA LEU A 37 1.32 -1.89 8.29
C LEU A 37 2.61 -1.97 9.11
N ARG A 38 3.79 -1.81 8.47
CA ARG A 38 5.12 -1.89 9.09
C ARG A 38 5.40 -3.22 9.81
N GLN A 39 4.78 -4.27 9.38
CA GLN A 39 4.94 -5.62 9.89
C GLN A 39 4.87 -6.59 8.72
N ARG A 40 5.83 -7.51 8.62
CA ARG A 40 5.98 -8.41 7.49
C ARG A 40 4.76 -9.32 7.33
N MET A 41 4.45 -10.11 8.34
CA MET A 41 3.34 -11.06 8.28
C MET A 41 1.99 -10.41 7.93
N PRO A 42 1.54 -9.32 8.61
CA PRO A 42 0.32 -8.64 8.21
C PRO A 42 0.34 -8.03 6.81
N ALA A 43 1.51 -7.63 6.29
CA ALA A 43 1.64 -7.14 4.93
C ALA A 43 1.47 -8.26 3.90
N GLU A 44 2.08 -9.42 4.15
CA GLU A 44 1.92 -10.63 3.33
C GLU A 44 0.45 -11.09 3.32
N ASP A 45 -0.18 -11.16 4.49
CA ASP A 45 -1.60 -11.53 4.64
C ASP A 45 -2.53 -10.57 3.86
N ALA A 46 -2.28 -9.25 3.98
CA ALA A 46 -3.06 -8.25 3.26
C ALA A 46 -2.97 -8.41 1.74
N VAL A 47 -1.78 -8.71 1.22
CA VAL A 47 -1.57 -8.91 -0.23
C VAL A 47 -2.23 -10.21 -0.70
N GLN A 48 -2.12 -11.29 0.06
CA GLN A 48 -2.75 -12.56 -0.27
C GLN A 48 -4.28 -12.41 -0.32
N GLU A 49 -4.88 -11.82 0.71
CA GLU A 49 -6.32 -11.61 0.78
C GLU A 49 -6.80 -10.65 -0.32
N ALA A 50 -6.05 -9.58 -0.60
CA ALA A 50 -6.34 -8.67 -1.70
C ALA A 50 -6.29 -9.37 -3.06
N THR A 51 -5.33 -10.27 -3.27
CA THR A 51 -5.18 -11.04 -4.51
C THR A 51 -6.37 -11.98 -4.70
N LEU A 52 -6.80 -12.68 -3.65
CA LEU A 52 -8.00 -13.53 -3.69
C LEU A 52 -9.26 -12.72 -4.00
N LYS A 53 -9.42 -11.55 -3.37
CA LYS A 53 -10.55 -10.65 -3.65
C LYS A 53 -10.51 -10.08 -5.05
N ALA A 54 -9.33 -9.76 -5.56
CA ALA A 54 -9.13 -9.31 -6.93
C ALA A 54 -9.52 -10.42 -7.92
N TRP A 55 -9.05 -11.65 -7.71
CA TRP A 55 -9.43 -12.79 -8.51
C TRP A 55 -10.95 -13.00 -8.56
N ASN A 56 -11.60 -13.01 -7.42
CA ASN A 56 -13.05 -13.20 -7.32
C ASN A 56 -13.87 -12.10 -8.05
N LYS A 57 -13.30 -10.91 -8.18
CA LYS A 57 -13.91 -9.76 -8.85
C LYS A 57 -13.40 -9.53 -10.26
N PHE A 58 -12.44 -10.33 -10.74
CA PHE A 58 -11.77 -10.10 -12.02
C PHE A 58 -12.74 -10.15 -13.21
N ALA A 59 -13.66 -11.09 -13.23
CA ALA A 59 -14.67 -11.19 -14.29
C ALA A 59 -15.58 -9.94 -14.40
N SER A 60 -15.74 -9.19 -13.30
CA SER A 60 -16.51 -7.95 -13.25
C SER A 60 -15.65 -6.69 -13.39
N PHE A 61 -14.32 -6.84 -13.43
CA PHE A 61 -13.43 -5.71 -13.61
C PHE A 61 -13.71 -5.00 -14.93
N ARG A 62 -13.85 -3.68 -14.86
CA ARG A 62 -13.94 -2.81 -16.03
C ARG A 62 -12.71 -1.91 -16.00
N ASN A 63 -12.05 -1.78 -17.14
CA ASN A 63 -10.85 -0.95 -17.28
C ASN A 63 -11.22 0.55 -17.21
N GLU A 64 -11.70 0.95 -16.05
CA GLU A 64 -12.02 2.33 -15.72
C GLU A 64 -10.76 3.09 -15.28
N ARG A 65 -10.93 4.31 -14.77
CA ARG A 65 -9.85 5.23 -14.39
C ARG A 65 -8.70 4.54 -13.61
N GLY A 66 -7.49 4.64 -14.13
CA GLY A 66 -6.27 4.12 -13.48
C GLY A 66 -5.96 2.64 -13.77
N GLY A 67 -6.80 1.95 -14.56
CA GLY A 67 -6.53 0.59 -15.01
C GLY A 67 -6.49 -0.45 -13.88
N PHE A 68 -6.03 -1.65 -14.22
CA PHE A 68 -5.94 -2.79 -13.30
C PHE A 68 -5.02 -2.50 -12.10
N ARG A 69 -3.93 -1.77 -12.32
CA ARG A 69 -2.94 -1.43 -11.29
C ARG A 69 -3.58 -0.62 -10.15
N ALA A 70 -4.26 0.48 -10.47
CA ALA A 70 -4.90 1.32 -9.45
C ALA A 70 -6.05 0.58 -8.74
N TRP A 71 -6.85 -0.19 -9.50
CA TRP A 71 -7.92 -1.01 -8.95
C TRP A 71 -7.40 -2.05 -7.95
N TYR A 72 -6.35 -2.80 -8.32
CA TYR A 72 -5.76 -3.81 -7.44
C TYR A 72 -5.14 -3.19 -6.19
N LEU A 73 -4.36 -2.12 -6.33
CA LEU A 73 -3.75 -1.44 -5.18
C LEU A 73 -4.78 -0.78 -4.27
N THR A 74 -5.95 -0.41 -4.79
CA THR A 74 -7.09 0.01 -3.96
C THR A 74 -7.59 -1.13 -3.07
N ILE A 75 -7.69 -2.34 -3.61
CA ILE A 75 -8.06 -3.53 -2.82
C ILE A 75 -7.02 -3.77 -1.73
N VAL A 76 -5.72 -3.76 -2.05
CA VAL A 76 -4.63 -3.92 -1.08
C VAL A 76 -4.71 -2.88 0.04
N ALA A 77 -4.87 -1.59 -0.31
CA ALA A 77 -5.00 -0.53 0.67
C ALA A 77 -6.22 -0.73 1.60
N ASN A 78 -7.33 -1.23 1.07
CA ASN A 78 -8.54 -1.53 1.84
C ASN A 78 -8.32 -2.71 2.79
N GLU A 79 -7.61 -3.77 2.36
CA GLU A 79 -7.24 -4.88 3.25
C GLU A 79 -6.35 -4.41 4.39
N CYS A 80 -5.33 -3.59 4.11
CA CYS A 80 -4.51 -2.99 5.15
C CYS A 80 -5.34 -2.19 6.17
N ARG A 81 -6.34 -1.42 5.71
CA ARG A 81 -7.26 -0.68 6.59
C ARG A 81 -8.14 -1.62 7.42
N SER A 82 -8.61 -2.72 6.82
CA SER A 82 -9.45 -3.73 7.48
C SER A 82 -8.70 -4.44 8.60
N LEU A 83 -7.48 -4.93 8.34
CA LEU A 83 -6.62 -5.55 9.34
C LEU A 83 -6.35 -4.63 10.53
N GLN A 84 -6.20 -3.34 10.28
CA GLN A 84 -5.99 -2.34 11.32
C GLN A 84 -7.24 -2.15 12.19
N ARG A 85 -8.42 -2.12 11.60
CA ARG A 85 -9.69 -2.04 12.35
C ARG A 85 -9.87 -3.29 13.22
N GLY A 86 -9.64 -4.46 12.66
CA GLY A 86 -9.71 -5.73 13.42
C GLY A 86 -8.75 -5.77 14.60
N ARG A 87 -7.51 -5.32 14.43
CA ARG A 87 -6.51 -5.22 15.51
C ARG A 87 -6.89 -4.18 16.58
N TRP A 88 -7.49 -3.06 16.20
CA TRP A 88 -8.00 -2.08 17.17
C TRP A 88 -9.00 -2.71 18.13
N TRP A 89 -9.92 -3.53 17.65
CA TRP A 89 -10.86 -4.27 18.49
C TRP A 89 -10.19 -5.36 19.35
N SER A 90 -9.10 -5.96 18.90
CA SER A 90 -8.35 -6.95 19.71
C SER A 90 -7.43 -6.27 20.74
N VAL A 91 -6.86 -5.11 20.44
CA VAL A 91 -6.01 -4.34 21.37
C VAL A 91 -6.84 -3.72 22.51
N LEU A 92 -8.10 -3.38 22.27
CA LEU A 92 -9.01 -2.97 23.35
C LEU A 92 -9.29 -4.11 24.36
N ARG A 93 -8.95 -5.36 24.00
CA ARG A 93 -9.07 -6.54 24.89
C ARG A 93 -7.74 -6.97 25.54
N PHE A 94 -6.60 -6.58 24.96
CA PHE A 94 -5.28 -6.96 25.46
C PHE A 94 -4.32 -5.77 25.36
N ASP A 95 -3.90 -5.30 26.51
CA ASP A 95 -2.91 -4.27 26.71
C ASP A 95 -1.54 -4.67 26.12
N GLN A 96 -0.83 -3.68 25.54
CA GLN A 96 0.61 -3.66 25.24
C GLN A 96 1.15 -4.62 24.15
N VAL A 97 1.24 -4.14 22.92
CA VAL A 97 2.30 -4.58 22.00
C VAL A 97 3.17 -3.38 21.60
N ARG A 98 4.35 -3.32 22.21
CA ARG A 98 5.45 -2.41 21.89
C ARG A 98 5.88 -2.63 20.44
N PRO A 99 6.11 -1.58 19.62
CA PRO A 99 6.64 -1.75 18.28
C PRO A 99 8.03 -2.39 18.33
N PRO A 100 8.35 -3.35 17.45
CA PRO A 100 9.69 -3.91 17.39
C PRO A 100 10.69 -2.83 16.96
N GLN A 101 11.76 -2.69 17.74
CA GLN A 101 12.93 -1.90 17.41
C GLN A 101 13.62 -2.54 16.20
N ALA A 102 13.83 -1.77 15.14
CA ALA A 102 14.72 -2.15 14.06
C ALA A 102 16.15 -1.96 14.56
N SER A 103 16.91 -3.05 14.69
CA SER A 103 18.35 -3.03 14.77
C SER A 103 18.91 -3.02 13.34
N ASP A 104 19.73 -2.05 13.00
CA ASP A 104 21.13 -2.20 12.60
C ASP A 104 21.69 -0.92 11.99
N GLU A 105 22.86 -0.55 12.50
CA GLU A 105 23.71 0.54 12.11
C GLU A 105 24.36 0.29 10.73
N ALA A 106 23.84 0.92 9.70
CA ALA A 106 24.64 1.25 8.52
C ALA A 106 23.95 2.35 7.69
N ALA A 107 24.53 3.51 7.73
CA ALA A 107 24.15 4.75 7.04
C ALA A 107 23.17 5.65 7.83
N MET A 108 23.75 6.54 8.66
CA MET A 108 23.03 7.52 9.49
C MET A 108 21.95 8.31 8.72
N THR A 109 22.21 8.72 7.47
CA THR A 109 21.25 9.48 6.65
C THR A 109 20.05 8.65 6.15
N ALA A 110 20.28 7.40 5.75
CA ALA A 110 19.17 6.52 5.31
C ALA A 110 18.35 5.98 6.50
N SER A 111 18.96 5.84 7.67
CA SER A 111 18.31 5.49 8.93
C SER A 111 17.33 6.60 9.36
N ASP A 112 17.78 7.85 9.32
CA ASP A 112 16.99 9.01 9.76
C ASP A 112 15.78 9.21 8.85
N LEU A 113 15.94 9.10 7.54
CA LEU A 113 14.83 9.16 6.59
C LEU A 113 13.81 8.03 6.86
N ARG A 114 14.28 6.81 7.09
CA ARG A 114 13.39 5.67 7.43
C ARG A 114 12.66 5.90 8.74
N GLN A 115 13.31 6.46 9.74
CA GLN A 115 12.68 6.79 11.02
C GLN A 115 11.66 7.90 10.87
N THR A 116 11.99 8.95 10.12
CA THR A 116 11.08 10.07 9.86
C THR A 116 9.84 9.62 9.08
N ILE A 117 10.02 8.83 8.01
CA ILE A 117 8.90 8.20 7.30
C ILE A 117 8.10 7.31 8.25
N ALA A 118 8.76 6.64 9.18
CA ALA A 118 8.14 5.80 10.17
C ALA A 118 7.18 6.55 11.11
N ARG A 119 7.46 7.81 11.42
CA ARG A 119 6.64 8.69 12.27
C ARG A 119 5.43 9.24 11.54
N LEU A 120 5.43 9.22 10.20
CA LEU A 120 4.28 9.66 9.41
C LEU A 120 3.06 8.77 9.65
N SER A 121 1.87 9.34 9.48
CA SER A 121 0.65 8.56 9.50
C SER A 121 0.66 7.52 8.37
N ARG A 122 -0.06 6.44 8.56
CA ARG A 122 -0.20 5.36 7.55
C ARG A 122 -0.74 5.88 6.23
N SER A 123 -1.69 6.81 6.30
CA SER A 123 -2.26 7.44 5.10
C SER A 123 -1.25 8.35 4.41
N ASP A 124 -0.38 9.03 5.16
CA ASP A 124 0.67 9.86 4.55
C ASP A 124 1.73 8.99 3.87
N ARG A 125 2.12 7.86 4.49
CA ARG A 125 3.01 6.88 3.86
C ARG A 125 2.42 6.27 2.58
N LEU A 126 1.13 5.94 2.59
CA LEU A 126 0.41 5.48 1.40
C LEU A 126 0.50 6.50 0.26
N LEU A 127 0.17 7.77 0.55
CA LEU A 127 0.21 8.84 -0.45
C LEU A 127 1.62 9.04 -1.03
N LEU A 128 2.64 9.10 -0.15
CA LEU A 128 4.04 9.24 -0.57
C LEU A 128 4.49 8.07 -1.44
N TYR A 129 4.13 6.85 -1.06
CA TYR A 129 4.50 5.65 -1.81
C TYR A 129 3.86 5.65 -3.20
N LEU A 130 2.56 5.91 -3.30
CA LEU A 130 1.86 5.95 -4.58
C LEU A 130 2.41 7.04 -5.49
N PHE A 131 2.65 8.24 -4.96
CA PHE A 131 3.03 9.40 -5.76
C PHE A 131 4.51 9.36 -6.18
N TYR A 132 5.42 9.14 -5.22
CA TYR A 132 6.87 9.24 -5.48
C TYR A 132 7.53 7.92 -5.89
N TRP A 133 6.97 6.79 -5.52
CA TRP A 133 7.58 5.50 -5.83
C TRP A 133 6.90 4.78 -6.99
N LEU A 134 5.59 4.91 -7.10
CA LEU A 134 4.82 4.29 -8.18
C LEU A 134 4.46 5.26 -9.30
N ASP A 135 4.83 6.54 -9.20
CA ASP A 135 4.55 7.61 -10.19
C ASP A 135 3.07 7.70 -10.58
N PHE A 136 2.18 7.53 -9.61
CA PHE A 136 0.76 7.66 -9.88
C PHE A 136 0.36 9.13 -10.04
N PRO A 137 -0.47 9.45 -11.04
CA PRO A 137 -1.14 10.75 -11.11
C PRO A 137 -1.89 11.04 -9.81
N LEU A 138 -1.97 12.30 -9.41
CA LEU A 138 -2.57 12.69 -8.13
C LEU A 138 -4.04 12.22 -8.00
N GLU A 139 -4.78 12.19 -9.10
CA GLU A 139 -6.15 11.71 -9.17
C GLU A 139 -6.26 10.23 -8.82
N GLU A 140 -5.32 9.42 -9.30
CA GLU A 140 -5.25 7.99 -8.99
C GLU A 140 -4.80 7.76 -7.54
N VAL A 141 -3.82 8.53 -7.05
CA VAL A 141 -3.41 8.53 -5.64
C VAL A 141 -4.61 8.83 -4.75
N ALA A 142 -5.41 9.83 -5.11
CA ALA A 142 -6.61 10.20 -4.37
C ALA A 142 -7.64 9.06 -4.36
N ALA A 143 -7.88 8.44 -5.53
CA ALA A 143 -8.80 7.31 -5.66
C ALA A 143 -8.38 6.11 -4.79
N VAL A 144 -7.11 5.69 -4.85
CA VAL A 144 -6.57 4.60 -4.01
C VAL A 144 -6.64 4.96 -2.53
N ALA A 145 -6.37 6.21 -2.18
CA ALA A 145 -6.42 6.68 -0.79
C ALA A 145 -7.85 6.87 -0.25
N GLY A 146 -8.87 6.90 -1.12
CA GLY A 146 -10.24 7.20 -0.75
C GLY A 146 -10.44 8.68 -0.39
N LEU A 147 -9.75 9.58 -1.10
CA LEU A 147 -9.75 11.03 -0.87
C LEU A 147 -10.19 11.78 -2.13
N SER A 148 -10.57 13.05 -1.98
CA SER A 148 -10.63 13.97 -3.12
C SER A 148 -9.22 14.36 -3.58
N ALA A 149 -9.04 14.75 -4.86
CA ALA A 149 -7.74 15.19 -5.37
C ALA A 149 -7.16 16.36 -4.58
N GLY A 150 -8.01 17.34 -4.18
CA GLY A 150 -7.59 18.46 -3.33
C GLY A 150 -7.11 18.02 -1.95
N ALA A 151 -7.81 17.08 -1.31
CA ALA A 151 -7.42 16.54 -0.02
C ALA A 151 -6.12 15.74 -0.09
N ALA A 152 -5.95 14.93 -1.15
CA ALA A 152 -4.73 14.18 -1.40
C ALA A 152 -3.53 15.11 -1.59
N ARG A 153 -3.69 16.16 -2.43
CA ARG A 153 -2.66 17.19 -2.66
C ARG A 153 -2.24 17.87 -1.36
N ALA A 154 -3.21 18.41 -0.61
CA ALA A 154 -2.93 19.11 0.64
C ALA A 154 -2.23 18.20 1.66
N ARG A 155 -2.61 16.93 1.72
CA ARG A 155 -2.03 15.96 2.63
C ARG A 155 -0.62 15.57 2.22
N LEU A 156 -0.38 15.36 0.92
CA LEU A 156 0.93 15.08 0.36
C LEU A 156 1.91 16.23 0.65
N TYR A 157 1.47 17.48 0.43
CA TYR A 157 2.25 18.67 0.74
C TYR A 157 2.66 18.76 2.21
N ARG A 158 1.72 18.50 3.13
CA ARG A 158 2.02 18.48 4.56
C ARG A 158 2.98 17.35 4.95
N ALA A 159 2.84 16.17 4.35
CA ALA A 159 3.74 15.05 4.61
C ALA A 159 5.17 15.36 4.17
N VAL A 160 5.35 15.92 2.96
CA VAL A 160 6.65 16.37 2.45
C VAL A 160 7.22 17.52 3.30
N GLY A 161 6.40 18.47 3.73
CA GLY A 161 6.83 19.55 4.61
C GLY A 161 7.40 19.04 5.93
N ARG A 162 6.76 18.04 6.55
CA ARG A 162 7.28 17.40 7.77
C ARG A 162 8.62 16.70 7.52
N LEU A 163 8.76 15.98 6.41
CA LEU A 163 10.03 15.35 6.04
C LEU A 163 11.14 16.39 5.90
N ARG A 164 10.87 17.51 5.20
CA ARG A 164 11.86 18.57 5.02
C ARG A 164 12.31 19.20 6.33
N LEU A 165 11.40 19.46 7.26
CA LEU A 165 11.73 20.04 8.56
C LEU A 165 12.62 19.15 9.43
N GLU A 166 12.52 17.84 9.29
CA GLU A 166 13.38 16.90 10.01
C GLU A 166 14.73 16.69 9.31
N PHE A 167 14.83 16.97 8.00
CA PHE A 167 16.04 16.87 7.18
C PHE A 167 16.71 18.23 6.89
N ASP A 168 16.33 19.29 7.59
CA ASP A 168 16.99 20.58 7.42
C ASP A 168 18.41 20.53 8.02
N PRO A 169 19.48 20.54 7.17
CA PRO A 169 20.85 20.48 7.64
C PRO A 169 21.28 21.71 8.46
N SER A 170 20.46 22.76 8.53
CA SER A 170 20.72 23.93 9.37
C SER A 170 20.53 23.65 10.87
N LYS A 171 19.87 22.58 11.26
CA LYS A 171 19.73 22.19 12.67
C LYS A 171 20.96 21.49 13.27
N GLU A 172 21.87 21.00 12.44
CA GLU A 172 23.12 20.36 12.88
C GLU A 172 24.23 21.33 13.30
N LYS A 173 24.03 22.66 13.09
CA LYS A 173 25.05 23.69 13.40
C LYS A 173 24.77 24.49 14.67
N SER A 174 23.89 24.03 15.55
CA SER A 174 23.60 24.71 16.82
C SER A 174 23.79 23.75 18.00
N ILE A 175 25.04 23.24 18.15
CA ILE A 175 25.60 22.72 19.41
C ILE A 175 27.02 23.27 19.53
#